data_64c028847088658b90db0df767491153
#
_entry.id   64c028847088658b90db0df767491153
#
_cell.length_a   1.000
_cell.length_b   1.000
_cell.length_c   1.000
_cell.angle_alpha   90.00
_cell.angle_beta   90.00
_cell.angle_gamma   90.00
#
_symmetry.space_group_name_H-M   'P 1'
#
loop_
_entity.id
_entity.type
_entity.pdbx_description
1 polymer ?
#
loop_
_entity_poly.entity_id
_entity_poly.type
_entity_poly.pdbx_seq_one_letter_code
_entity_poly.pdbx_strand_id
1 'polypeptide(L)'
;AYYPYFTCFFLCVTALCLMLRDHAWKPAVPCLVTIGEIVAWMVPDFFPMVLGKLVGVGSTITNGVYRSPVGADIYSLRISSLLLSPNGFGIGKLARWIQRYFQILSTDEGPMYNENSYGYLGIMGIIGFLFLILMLLRNWDWKAGRTERPELGDRVWLLSRLNVMALLLATLAGFGSIIGIFIRFIRGYNRISPYIIFFALLTMGLTAEKRLTQRTGRSRAAF
;
A
#
# COMPACT_ATOMS: atom_id res chain seq x y z
N ALA A 1 6.74 8.87 10.81
CA ALA A 1 5.77 9.66 10.05
C ALA A 1 5.18 8.92 8.82
N TYR A 2 5.91 7.98 8.17
CA TYR A 2 5.42 7.31 6.93
C TYR A 2 4.22 6.40 7.17
N TYR A 3 4.29 5.49 8.13
CA TYR A 3 3.23 4.51 8.37
C TYR A 3 1.89 5.13 8.79
N PRO A 4 1.82 6.09 9.73
CA PRO A 4 0.58 6.80 10.02
C PRO A 4 -0.02 7.47 8.79
N TYR A 5 0.79 8.09 7.94
CA TYR A 5 0.33 8.69 6.69
C TYR A 5 -0.32 7.65 5.76
N PHE A 6 0.36 6.52 5.51
CA PHE A 6 -0.21 5.46 4.66
C PHE A 6 -1.47 4.85 5.28
N THR A 7 -1.48 4.67 6.60
CA THR A 7 -2.68 4.18 7.30
C THR A 7 -3.85 5.15 7.11
N CYS A 8 -3.65 6.46 7.32
CA CYS A 8 -4.69 7.47 7.07
C CYS A 8 -5.15 7.45 5.61
N PHE A 9 -4.22 7.34 4.65
CA PHE A 9 -4.57 7.22 3.23
C PHE A 9 -5.49 6.01 2.97
N PHE A 10 -5.14 4.83 3.47
CA PHE A 10 -5.96 3.63 3.30
C PHE A 10 -7.30 3.71 4.01
N LEU A 11 -7.37 4.34 5.17
CA LEU A 11 -8.64 4.61 5.86
C LEU A 11 -9.51 5.57 5.07
N CYS A 12 -8.94 6.62 4.47
CA CYS A 12 -9.67 7.53 3.57
C CYS A 12 -10.22 6.78 2.35
N VAL A 13 -9.39 5.94 1.71
CA VAL A 13 -9.85 5.13 0.56
C VAL A 13 -10.93 4.15 0.98
N THR A 14 -10.80 3.51 2.14
CA THR A 14 -11.81 2.59 2.69
C THR A 14 -13.13 3.34 2.94
N ALA A 15 -13.07 4.49 3.62
CA ALA A 15 -14.23 5.33 3.88
C ALA A 15 -14.95 5.72 2.57
N LEU A 16 -14.18 6.16 1.57
CA LEU A 16 -14.71 6.51 0.25
C LEU A 16 -15.36 5.30 -0.43
N CYS A 17 -14.70 4.14 -0.42
CA CYS A 17 -15.25 2.91 -1.01
C CYS A 17 -16.57 2.51 -0.33
N LEU A 18 -16.65 2.61 1.00
CA LEU A 18 -17.87 2.28 1.75
C LEU A 18 -18.99 3.30 1.47
N MET A 19 -18.68 4.59 1.47
CA MET A 19 -19.63 5.64 1.15
C MET A 19 -20.23 5.48 -0.24
N LEU A 20 -19.39 5.20 -1.23
CA LEU A 20 -19.83 5.01 -2.62
C LEU A 20 -20.62 3.71 -2.79
N ARG A 21 -20.29 2.65 -2.06
CA ARG A 21 -21.01 1.39 -2.10
C ARG A 21 -22.40 1.50 -1.49
N ASP A 22 -22.49 2.07 -0.29
CA ASP A 22 -23.71 2.04 0.51
C ASP A 22 -24.54 3.30 0.32
N HIS A 23 -24.07 4.27 -0.51
CA HIS A 23 -24.67 5.59 -0.68
C HIS A 23 -25.02 6.28 0.65
N ALA A 24 -24.23 6.02 1.68
CA ALA A 24 -24.40 6.53 3.03
C ALA A 24 -23.04 6.87 3.65
N TRP A 25 -23.03 7.87 4.54
CA TRP A 25 -21.79 8.27 5.22
C TRP A 25 -21.53 7.49 6.51
N LYS A 26 -22.56 6.89 7.11
CA LYS A 26 -22.47 6.16 8.38
C LYS A 26 -21.39 5.05 8.40
N PRO A 27 -21.21 4.21 7.35
CA PRO A 27 -20.17 3.20 7.33
C PRO A 27 -18.74 3.75 7.33
N ALA A 28 -18.57 5.02 6.95
CA ALA A 28 -17.25 5.68 6.93
C ALA A 28 -16.84 6.23 8.32
N VAL A 29 -17.78 6.40 9.25
CA VAL A 29 -17.53 6.99 10.58
C VAL A 29 -16.38 6.31 11.34
N PRO A 30 -16.31 4.98 11.45
CA PRO A 30 -15.19 4.33 12.14
C PRO A 30 -13.84 4.70 11.54
N CYS A 31 -13.75 4.76 10.19
CA CYS A 31 -12.49 5.15 9.52
C CYS A 31 -12.11 6.60 9.85
N LEU A 32 -13.09 7.51 9.85
CA LEU A 32 -12.85 8.93 10.14
C LEU A 32 -12.45 9.14 11.61
N VAL A 33 -13.07 8.43 12.54
CA VAL A 33 -12.70 8.46 13.98
C VAL A 33 -11.26 7.98 14.15
N THR A 34 -10.89 6.83 13.56
CA THR A 34 -9.53 6.30 13.64
C THR A 34 -8.50 7.25 13.02
N ILE A 35 -8.83 7.92 11.89
CA ILE A 35 -7.97 8.96 11.32
C ILE A 35 -7.78 10.11 12.33
N GLY A 36 -8.86 10.57 12.95
CA GLY A 36 -8.82 11.60 13.98
C GLY A 36 -7.91 11.24 15.15
N GLU A 37 -8.01 9.99 15.64
CA GLU A 37 -7.13 9.46 16.69
C GLU A 37 -5.66 9.45 16.26
N ILE A 38 -5.34 8.93 15.06
CA ILE A 38 -3.97 8.89 14.54
C ILE A 38 -3.41 10.31 14.44
N VAL A 39 -4.18 11.25 13.90
CA VAL A 39 -3.77 12.66 13.78
C VAL A 39 -3.56 13.29 15.15
N ALA A 40 -4.45 13.06 16.11
CA ALA A 40 -4.33 13.56 17.48
C ALA A 40 -3.03 13.06 18.14
N TRP A 41 -2.68 11.78 17.98
CA TRP A 41 -1.43 11.23 18.47
C TRP A 41 -0.17 11.76 17.77
N MET A 42 -0.29 12.26 16.54
CA MET A 42 0.82 12.87 15.81
C MET A 42 1.06 14.35 16.20
N VAL A 43 0.06 15.03 16.78
CA VAL A 43 0.17 16.45 17.14
C VAL A 43 1.38 16.73 18.05
N PRO A 44 1.65 15.96 19.13
CA PRO A 44 2.81 16.19 19.98
C PRO A 44 4.15 16.15 19.22
N ASP A 45 4.27 15.27 18.22
CA ASP A 45 5.51 15.15 17.42
C ASP A 45 5.76 16.38 16.53
N PHE A 46 4.67 17.02 16.05
CA PHE A 46 4.76 18.22 15.22
C PHE A 46 4.77 19.52 16.01
N PHE A 47 4.34 19.50 17.27
CA PHE A 47 4.21 20.67 18.11
C PHE A 47 5.55 21.47 18.25
N PRO A 48 6.72 20.85 18.52
CA PRO A 48 7.97 21.55 18.59
C PRO A 48 8.36 22.26 17.28
N MET A 49 8.01 21.67 16.13
CA MET A 49 8.28 22.24 14.82
C MET A 49 7.41 23.48 14.54
N VAL A 50 6.14 23.42 14.94
CA VAL A 50 5.19 24.53 14.81
C VAL A 50 5.60 25.67 15.75
N LEU A 51 5.93 25.34 17.00
CA LEU A 51 6.37 26.31 18.01
C LEU A 51 7.66 27.00 17.58
N GLY A 52 8.65 26.26 17.08
CA GLY A 52 9.90 26.80 16.56
C GLY A 52 9.70 27.81 15.41
N LYS A 53 8.71 27.58 14.55
CA LYS A 53 8.32 28.53 13.50
C LYS A 53 7.71 29.81 14.07
N LEU A 54 6.84 29.69 15.09
CA LEU A 54 6.17 30.83 15.71
C LEU A 54 7.15 31.71 16.52
N VAL A 55 8.13 31.10 17.16
CA VAL A 55 9.13 31.79 18.01
C VAL A 55 10.32 32.31 17.19
N GLY A 56 10.36 32.06 15.88
CA GLY A 56 11.44 32.57 15.01
C GLY A 56 12.79 31.83 15.14
N VAL A 57 12.88 30.76 15.95
CA VAL A 57 14.10 29.96 16.17
C VAL A 57 14.29 28.91 15.06
N GLY A 58 13.37 28.88 14.09
CA GLY A 58 13.14 27.74 13.24
C GLY A 58 13.90 27.62 11.92
N SER A 59 14.85 28.51 11.60
CA SER A 59 15.48 28.49 10.26
C SER A 59 16.36 27.25 10.00
N THR A 60 17.01 26.71 11.02
CA THR A 60 17.90 25.55 10.90
C THR A 60 17.16 24.21 10.95
N ILE A 61 16.08 24.12 11.74
CA ILE A 61 15.28 22.88 11.89
C ILE A 61 14.36 22.66 10.67
N THR A 62 13.83 23.75 10.11
CA THR A 62 12.87 23.66 8.99
C THR A 62 13.52 23.31 7.66
N ASN A 63 14.78 23.74 7.41
CA ASN A 63 15.49 23.45 6.16
C ASN A 63 15.81 21.96 5.96
N GLY A 64 15.89 21.18 7.05
CA GLY A 64 16.08 19.72 6.97
C GLY A 64 14.80 18.93 6.66
N VAL A 65 13.62 19.52 6.83
CA VAL A 65 12.31 18.82 6.68
C VAL A 65 11.71 19.05 5.30
N TYR A 66 11.95 20.23 4.69
CA TYR A 66 11.46 20.52 3.34
C TYR A 66 12.30 19.82 2.28
N ARG A 67 11.66 18.93 1.53
CA ARG A 67 12.32 18.13 0.48
C ARG A 67 11.76 18.50 -0.89
N SER A 68 12.58 18.29 -1.94
CA SER A 68 12.11 18.50 -3.31
C SER A 68 10.93 17.59 -3.63
N PRO A 69 9.89 18.07 -4.33
CA PRO A 69 8.79 17.22 -4.84
C PRO A 69 9.29 16.05 -5.70
N VAL A 70 10.40 16.23 -6.42
CA VAL A 70 11.08 15.19 -7.21
C VAL A 70 11.53 14.00 -6.32
N GLY A 71 11.70 14.21 -5.02
CA GLY A 71 12.01 13.12 -4.08
C GLY A 71 10.94 12.04 -4.04
N ALA A 72 9.67 12.36 -4.30
CA ALA A 72 8.60 11.38 -4.38
C ALA A 72 8.80 10.42 -5.57
N ASP A 73 9.27 10.93 -6.70
CA ASP A 73 9.56 10.12 -7.90
C ASP A 73 10.85 9.30 -7.73
N ILE A 74 11.89 9.89 -7.17
CA ILE A 74 13.17 9.20 -6.89
C ILE A 74 12.96 7.99 -5.97
N TYR A 75 12.14 8.14 -4.91
CA TYR A 75 11.84 7.09 -3.94
C TYR A 75 10.47 6.43 -4.19
N SER A 76 10.02 6.43 -5.44
CA SER A 76 8.80 5.74 -5.85
C SER A 76 8.98 4.22 -5.83
N LEU A 77 7.86 3.51 -5.74
CA LEU A 77 7.83 2.05 -5.81
C LEU A 77 7.92 1.57 -7.26
N ARG A 78 8.77 0.59 -7.52
CA ARG A 78 8.82 -0.12 -8.79
C ARG A 78 8.10 -1.45 -8.68
N ILE A 79 7.14 -1.68 -9.56
CA ILE A 79 6.40 -2.96 -9.59
C ILE A 79 7.34 -4.14 -9.85
N SER A 80 8.38 -3.95 -10.68
CA SER A 80 9.41 -4.97 -10.90
C SER A 80 10.11 -5.40 -9.61
N SER A 81 10.37 -4.47 -8.69
CA SER A 81 11.00 -4.79 -7.40
C SER A 81 10.09 -5.58 -6.46
N LEU A 82 8.76 -5.48 -6.61
CA LEU A 82 7.82 -6.30 -5.86
C LEU A 82 7.80 -7.77 -6.34
N LEU A 83 7.98 -7.97 -7.65
CA LEU A 83 7.80 -9.27 -8.30
C LEU A 83 9.12 -10.02 -8.49
N LEU A 84 10.24 -9.31 -8.66
CA LEU A 84 11.52 -9.93 -8.96
C LEU A 84 12.34 -10.12 -7.68
N SER A 85 12.68 -11.37 -7.40
CA SER A 85 13.61 -11.68 -6.30
C SER A 85 15.04 -11.29 -6.70
N PRO A 86 15.78 -10.52 -5.86
CA PRO A 86 17.19 -10.22 -6.12
C PRO A 86 18.05 -11.49 -6.31
N ASN A 87 17.66 -12.60 -5.70
CA ASN A 87 18.35 -13.89 -5.78
C ASN A 87 17.82 -14.81 -6.90
N GLY A 88 16.94 -14.31 -7.79
CA GLY A 88 16.45 -15.06 -8.95
C GLY A 88 15.68 -16.33 -8.63
N PHE A 89 14.98 -16.38 -7.49
CA PHE A 89 14.20 -17.55 -7.04
C PHE A 89 15.02 -18.84 -6.92
N GLY A 90 16.34 -18.75 -6.77
CA GLY A 90 17.25 -19.91 -6.73
C GLY A 90 17.55 -20.53 -8.11
N ILE A 91 17.04 -19.97 -9.20
CA ILE A 91 17.28 -20.44 -10.57
C ILE A 91 18.45 -19.65 -11.18
N GLY A 92 19.61 -20.27 -11.34
CA GLY A 92 20.86 -19.59 -11.70
C GLY A 92 20.84 -18.81 -13.02
N LYS A 93 20.10 -19.27 -14.03
CA LYS A 93 19.91 -18.50 -15.28
C LYS A 93 19.04 -17.26 -15.04
N LEU A 94 17.93 -17.41 -14.35
CA LEU A 94 17.02 -16.31 -14.03
C LEU A 94 17.68 -15.29 -13.09
N ALA A 95 18.46 -15.74 -12.10
CA ALA A 95 19.24 -14.87 -11.23
C ALA A 95 20.16 -13.94 -12.00
N ARG A 96 20.89 -14.46 -13.00
CA ARG A 96 21.78 -13.65 -13.85
C ARG A 96 21.02 -12.59 -14.67
N TRP A 97 19.83 -12.90 -15.17
CA TRP A 97 18.99 -11.94 -15.91
C TRP A 97 18.46 -10.84 -15.00
N ILE A 98 17.96 -11.21 -13.84
CA ILE A 98 17.44 -10.27 -12.84
C ILE A 98 18.57 -9.37 -12.31
N GLN A 99 19.74 -9.94 -12.02
CA GLN A 99 20.91 -9.17 -11.58
C GLN A 99 21.36 -8.16 -12.65
N ARG A 100 21.42 -8.59 -13.93
CA ARG A 100 21.70 -7.67 -15.03
C ARG A 100 20.68 -6.53 -15.13
N TYR A 101 19.39 -6.84 -14.98
CA TYR A 101 18.34 -5.83 -14.97
C TYR A 101 18.56 -4.80 -13.85
N PHE A 102 18.84 -5.26 -12.62
CA PHE A 102 19.13 -4.36 -11.50
C PHE A 102 20.46 -3.61 -11.68
N GLN A 103 21.47 -4.21 -12.28
CA GLN A 103 22.74 -3.54 -12.59
C GLN A 103 22.55 -2.40 -13.59
N ILE A 104 21.83 -2.63 -14.70
CA ILE A 104 21.50 -1.58 -15.68
C ILE A 104 20.80 -0.40 -15.01
N LEU A 105 19.84 -0.70 -14.12
CA LEU A 105 19.12 0.34 -13.37
C LEU A 105 20.02 1.12 -12.39
N SER A 106 21.17 0.55 -11.98
CA SER A 106 22.10 1.18 -11.04
C SER A 106 23.22 1.97 -11.70
N THR A 107 23.57 1.64 -12.96
CA THR A 107 24.73 2.21 -13.67
C THR A 107 24.39 3.36 -14.60
N ASP A 108 23.16 3.42 -15.12
CA ASP A 108 22.75 4.54 -15.95
C ASP A 108 22.38 5.73 -15.07
N GLU A 109 23.19 6.74 -15.12
CA GLU A 109 23.15 8.15 -14.68
C GLU A 109 21.87 8.69 -13.99
N GLY A 110 20.96 7.81 -13.59
CA GLY A 110 19.72 8.15 -12.94
C GLY A 110 19.77 7.85 -11.43
N PRO A 111 19.19 8.73 -10.60
CA PRO A 111 19.03 8.53 -9.16
C PRO A 111 18.03 7.41 -8.85
N MET A 112 17.98 6.37 -9.67
CA MET A 112 16.95 5.35 -9.62
C MET A 112 17.32 4.13 -8.77
N TYR A 113 18.56 4.07 -8.28
CA TYR A 113 18.96 3.06 -7.30
C TYR A 113 18.60 3.55 -5.91
N ASN A 114 17.49 3.08 -5.42
CA ASN A 114 17.03 3.38 -4.06
C ASN A 114 16.75 2.08 -3.30
N GLU A 115 16.26 2.19 -2.08
CA GLU A 115 15.89 1.10 -1.18
C GLU A 115 14.86 0.09 -1.80
N ASN A 116 14.40 0.29 -3.04
CA ASN A 116 13.41 -0.56 -3.72
C ASN A 116 13.87 -1.99 -3.99
N SER A 117 15.17 -2.26 -3.98
CA SER A 117 15.71 -3.61 -4.20
C SER A 117 15.24 -4.62 -3.15
N TYR A 118 14.75 -4.14 -2.01
CA TYR A 118 14.27 -4.96 -0.90
C TYR A 118 12.74 -5.05 -0.80
N GLY A 119 12.02 -4.52 -1.80
CA GLY A 119 10.54 -4.52 -1.82
C GLY A 119 9.91 -5.86 -2.20
N TYR A 120 10.69 -6.92 -2.43
CA TYR A 120 10.22 -8.22 -2.89
C TYR A 120 9.17 -8.84 -1.97
N LEU A 121 7.99 -9.20 -2.55
CA LEU A 121 6.83 -9.68 -1.79
C LEU A 121 6.95 -11.15 -1.32
N GLY A 122 7.94 -11.90 -1.77
CA GLY A 122 7.97 -13.35 -1.59
C GLY A 122 6.98 -14.06 -2.52
N ILE A 123 7.17 -15.37 -2.72
CA ILE A 123 6.34 -16.15 -3.67
C ILE A 123 4.87 -16.09 -3.28
N MET A 124 4.54 -16.30 -2.00
CA MET A 124 3.15 -16.24 -1.52
C MET A 124 2.56 -14.84 -1.65
N GLY A 125 3.34 -13.80 -1.37
CA GLY A 125 2.93 -12.42 -1.57
C GLY A 125 2.65 -12.10 -3.04
N ILE A 126 3.48 -12.59 -3.97
CA ILE A 126 3.25 -12.42 -5.41
C ILE A 126 1.96 -13.10 -5.84
N ILE A 127 1.72 -14.35 -5.41
CA ILE A 127 0.49 -15.07 -5.76
C ILE A 127 -0.74 -14.30 -5.24
N GLY A 128 -0.70 -13.85 -3.98
CA GLY A 128 -1.78 -13.06 -3.40
C GLY A 128 -1.98 -11.71 -4.09
N PHE A 129 -0.89 -11.04 -4.43
CA PHE A 129 -0.91 -9.77 -5.17
C PHE A 129 -1.56 -9.93 -6.56
N LEU A 130 -1.10 -10.90 -7.33
CA LEU A 130 -1.68 -11.19 -8.67
C LEU A 130 -3.13 -11.63 -8.56
N PHE A 131 -3.48 -12.40 -7.53
CA PHE A 131 -4.87 -12.78 -7.27
C PHE A 131 -5.74 -11.55 -6.99
N LEU A 132 -5.27 -10.56 -6.20
CA LEU A 132 -5.99 -9.31 -5.95
C LEU A 132 -6.20 -8.50 -7.24
N ILE A 133 -5.19 -8.42 -8.10
CA ILE A 133 -5.31 -7.75 -9.42
C ILE A 133 -6.36 -8.48 -10.27
N LEU A 134 -6.30 -9.82 -10.34
CA LEU A 134 -7.26 -10.61 -11.09
C LEU A 134 -8.69 -10.43 -10.57
N MET A 135 -8.87 -10.42 -9.24
CA MET A 135 -10.18 -10.18 -8.63
C MET A 135 -10.72 -8.78 -8.93
N LEU A 136 -9.86 -7.76 -8.97
CA LEU A 136 -10.26 -6.42 -9.38
C LEU A 136 -10.77 -6.42 -10.83
N LEU A 137 -10.04 -7.06 -11.75
CA LEU A 137 -10.42 -7.12 -13.16
C LEU A 137 -11.73 -7.89 -13.38
N ARG A 138 -11.94 -8.97 -12.62
CA ARG A 138 -13.14 -9.79 -12.71
C ARG A 138 -14.39 -9.14 -12.11
N ASN A 139 -14.21 -8.43 -10.98
CA ASN A 139 -15.30 -7.85 -10.18
C ASN A 139 -15.30 -6.32 -10.29
N TRP A 140 -15.17 -5.80 -11.51
CA TRP A 140 -15.24 -4.35 -11.74
C TRP A 140 -16.62 -3.77 -11.39
N ASP A 141 -17.64 -4.63 -11.32
CA ASP A 141 -19.00 -4.18 -11.05
C ASP A 141 -19.18 -3.68 -9.61
N TRP A 142 -19.46 -2.39 -9.48
CA TRP A 142 -19.64 -1.68 -8.21
C TRP A 142 -20.81 -2.21 -7.38
N LYS A 143 -21.78 -2.90 -8.03
CA LYS A 143 -23.01 -3.38 -7.41
C LYS A 143 -22.94 -4.77 -6.84
N ALA A 144 -21.85 -5.50 -7.03
CA ALA A 144 -21.74 -6.92 -6.70
C ALA A 144 -21.63 -7.25 -5.19
N GLY A 145 -21.69 -6.27 -4.29
CA GLY A 145 -21.45 -6.45 -2.86
C GLY A 145 -22.67 -6.28 -1.93
N ARG A 146 -23.90 -6.42 -2.42
CA ARG A 146 -25.09 -6.27 -1.56
C ARG A 146 -25.60 -7.59 -1.02
N THR A 147 -24.81 -8.30 -0.23
CA THR A 147 -25.28 -9.40 0.60
C THR A 147 -25.33 -8.97 2.07
N GLU A 148 -26.36 -9.38 2.79
CA GLU A 148 -26.64 -9.01 4.20
C GLU A 148 -25.57 -9.49 5.19
N ARG A 149 -24.58 -10.26 4.75
CA ARG A 149 -23.40 -10.64 5.55
C ARG A 149 -22.15 -10.26 4.76
N PRO A 150 -21.13 -9.66 5.43
CA PRO A 150 -19.85 -9.39 4.80
C PRO A 150 -19.18 -10.72 4.46
N GLU A 151 -19.50 -11.24 3.30
CA GLU A 151 -18.89 -12.46 2.79
C GLU A 151 -17.43 -12.19 2.41
N LEU A 152 -16.65 -13.27 2.29
CA LEU A 152 -15.26 -13.21 1.83
C LEU A 152 -15.11 -12.35 0.56
N GLY A 153 -16.11 -12.38 -0.33
CA GLY A 153 -16.15 -11.60 -1.56
C GLY A 153 -16.00 -10.09 -1.31
N ASP A 154 -16.71 -9.55 -0.32
CA ASP A 154 -16.66 -8.12 0.02
C ASP A 154 -15.29 -7.70 0.58
N ARG A 155 -14.69 -8.55 1.42
CA ARG A 155 -13.35 -8.30 1.96
C ARG A 155 -12.29 -8.32 0.86
N VAL A 156 -12.31 -9.32 0.00
CA VAL A 156 -11.39 -9.43 -1.13
C VAL A 156 -11.60 -8.28 -2.12
N TRP A 157 -12.84 -7.86 -2.34
CA TRP A 157 -13.19 -6.71 -3.16
C TRP A 157 -12.55 -5.42 -2.62
N LEU A 158 -12.65 -5.16 -1.31
CA LEU A 158 -12.03 -3.99 -0.68
C LEU A 158 -10.50 -4.09 -0.74
N LEU A 159 -9.92 -5.25 -0.37
CA LEU A 159 -8.46 -5.47 -0.41
C LEU A 159 -7.89 -5.29 -1.82
N SER A 160 -8.61 -5.69 -2.87
CA SER A 160 -8.20 -5.49 -4.26
C SER A 160 -8.09 -4.00 -4.61
N ARG A 161 -9.04 -3.18 -4.17
CA ARG A 161 -9.01 -1.73 -4.39
C ARG A 161 -7.92 -1.05 -3.60
N LEU A 162 -7.75 -1.41 -2.33
CA LEU A 162 -6.66 -0.88 -1.49
C LEU A 162 -5.30 -1.21 -2.09
N ASN A 163 -5.13 -2.42 -2.63
CA ASN A 163 -3.89 -2.85 -3.28
C ASN A 163 -3.57 -2.00 -4.52
N VAL A 164 -4.57 -1.73 -5.37
CA VAL A 164 -4.37 -0.87 -6.55
C VAL A 164 -4.14 0.58 -6.15
N MET A 165 -4.86 1.08 -5.15
CA MET A 165 -4.61 2.43 -4.64
C MET A 165 -3.21 2.58 -4.03
N ALA A 166 -2.67 1.52 -3.39
CA ALA A 166 -1.29 1.48 -2.95
C ALA A 166 -0.30 1.63 -4.12
N LEU A 167 -0.54 0.91 -5.23
CA LEU A 167 0.26 1.05 -6.44
C LEU A 167 0.16 2.45 -7.04
N LEU A 168 -1.05 2.97 -7.23
CA LEU A 168 -1.28 4.29 -7.79
C LEU A 168 -0.69 5.42 -6.92
N LEU A 169 -0.66 5.24 -5.60
CA LEU A 169 -0.01 6.18 -4.70
C LEU A 169 1.51 6.15 -4.84
N ALA A 170 2.09 4.96 -4.95
CA ALA A 170 3.51 4.76 -4.72
C ALA A 170 4.36 4.68 -5.99
N THR A 171 3.78 4.36 -7.15
CA THR A 171 4.52 4.24 -8.41
C THR A 171 5.01 5.59 -8.92
N LEU A 172 6.03 5.56 -9.76
CA LEU A 172 6.59 6.74 -10.44
C LEU A 172 5.49 7.53 -11.14
N ALA A 173 5.49 8.86 -10.97
CA ALA A 173 4.46 9.76 -11.50
C ALA A 173 3.03 9.40 -11.04
N GLY A 174 2.90 8.67 -9.93
CA GLY A 174 1.61 8.34 -9.31
C GLY A 174 1.05 9.47 -8.45
N PHE A 175 -0.01 9.17 -7.70
CA PHE A 175 -0.62 10.14 -6.78
C PHE A 175 0.36 10.70 -5.74
N GLY A 176 1.38 9.91 -5.35
CA GLY A 176 2.42 10.34 -4.44
C GLY A 176 3.20 11.55 -4.96
N SER A 177 3.47 11.61 -6.26
CA SER A 177 4.14 12.75 -6.90
C SER A 177 3.25 13.99 -6.87
N ILE A 178 1.96 13.85 -7.13
CA ILE A 178 0.98 14.93 -7.05
C ILE A 178 0.86 15.45 -5.61
N ILE A 179 0.72 14.53 -4.64
CA ILE A 179 0.64 14.88 -3.22
C ILE A 179 1.94 15.53 -2.75
N GLY A 180 3.10 15.09 -3.26
CA GLY A 180 4.42 15.63 -2.97
C GLY A 180 4.58 17.12 -3.32
N ILE A 181 3.76 17.66 -4.23
CA ILE A 181 3.71 19.10 -4.53
C ILE A 181 3.22 19.89 -3.31
N PHE A 182 2.24 19.33 -2.58
CA PHE A 182 1.59 19.96 -1.43
C PHE A 182 2.24 19.53 -0.11
N ILE A 183 2.55 18.23 0.02
CA ILE A 183 3.05 17.59 1.24
C ILE A 183 4.52 17.21 1.03
N ARG A 184 5.45 18.13 1.30
CA ARG A 184 6.88 18.01 1.00
C ARG A 184 7.71 17.21 2.00
N PHE A 185 7.13 16.71 3.09
CA PHE A 185 7.85 15.93 4.10
C PHE A 185 7.82 14.42 3.87
N ILE A 186 6.98 13.93 2.94
CA ILE A 186 6.89 12.52 2.57
C ILE A 186 7.53 12.31 1.21
N ARG A 187 8.58 11.47 1.15
CA ARG A 187 9.28 11.11 -0.10
C ARG A 187 9.36 9.60 -0.35
N GLY A 188 9.41 8.78 0.71
CA GLY A 188 9.68 7.35 0.64
C GLY A 188 8.41 6.54 0.38
N TYR A 189 7.79 6.72 -0.79
CA TYR A 189 6.57 6.00 -1.17
C TYR A 189 6.81 4.50 -1.39
N ASN A 190 8.05 4.08 -1.66
CA ASN A 190 8.45 2.67 -1.71
C ASN A 190 8.17 1.92 -0.39
N ARG A 191 8.12 2.62 0.73
CA ARG A 191 7.82 2.07 2.07
C ARG A 191 6.35 1.64 2.25
N ILE A 192 5.54 1.72 1.21
CA ILE A 192 4.17 1.18 1.19
C ILE A 192 4.16 -0.35 0.96
N SER A 193 5.26 -0.95 0.51
CA SER A 193 5.36 -2.38 0.22
C SER A 193 4.91 -3.31 1.35
N PRO A 194 5.10 -3.00 2.67
CA PRO A 194 4.52 -3.79 3.76
C PRO A 194 2.99 -3.86 3.75
N TYR A 195 2.32 -2.82 3.29
CA TYR A 195 0.85 -2.84 3.16
C TYR A 195 0.41 -3.72 1.99
N ILE A 196 1.13 -3.65 0.87
CA ILE A 196 0.85 -4.49 -0.31
C ILE A 196 0.99 -5.96 0.04
N ILE A 197 2.09 -6.35 0.73
CA ILE A 197 2.28 -7.74 1.17
C ILE A 197 1.24 -8.15 2.20
N PHE A 198 0.86 -7.26 3.12
CA PHE A 198 -0.19 -7.52 4.09
C PHE A 198 -1.54 -7.81 3.42
N PHE A 199 -1.97 -6.99 2.46
CA PHE A 199 -3.22 -7.21 1.72
C PHE A 199 -3.18 -8.52 0.93
N ALA A 200 -2.05 -8.83 0.30
CA ALA A 200 -1.84 -10.06 -0.44
C ALA A 200 -1.95 -11.31 0.46
N LEU A 201 -1.20 -11.33 1.58
CA LEU A 201 -1.18 -12.45 2.50
C LEU A 201 -2.52 -12.61 3.25
N LEU A 202 -3.15 -11.50 3.65
CA LEU A 202 -4.47 -11.53 4.28
C LEU A 202 -5.51 -12.17 3.33
N THR A 203 -5.47 -11.80 2.06
CA THR A 203 -6.37 -12.39 1.06
C THR A 203 -6.13 -13.90 0.89
N MET A 204 -4.87 -14.32 0.86
CA MET A 204 -4.53 -15.75 0.80
C MET A 204 -5.03 -16.50 2.04
N GLY A 205 -4.84 -15.93 3.25
CA GLY A 205 -5.33 -16.50 4.51
C GLY A 205 -6.84 -16.65 4.52
N LEU A 206 -7.58 -15.59 4.20
CA LEU A 206 -9.06 -15.62 4.13
C LEU A 206 -9.59 -16.64 3.13
N THR A 207 -8.90 -16.76 1.97
CA THR A 207 -9.30 -17.74 0.92
C THR A 207 -9.02 -19.17 1.37
N ALA A 208 -7.88 -19.41 2.03
CA ALA A 208 -7.54 -20.72 2.57
C ALA A 208 -8.49 -21.14 3.68
N GLU A 209 -8.82 -20.24 4.63
CA GLU A 209 -9.79 -20.49 5.69
C GLU A 209 -11.13 -20.93 5.15
N LYS A 210 -11.69 -20.20 4.16
CA LYS A 210 -12.97 -20.60 3.52
C LYS A 210 -12.91 -21.99 2.91
N ARG A 211 -11.82 -22.33 2.20
CA ARG A 211 -11.67 -23.65 1.58
C ARG A 211 -11.58 -24.76 2.62
N LEU A 212 -10.87 -24.54 3.72
CA LEU A 212 -10.75 -25.50 4.80
C LEU A 212 -12.10 -25.74 5.50
N THR A 213 -12.82 -24.65 5.83
CA THR A 213 -14.13 -24.74 6.46
C THR A 213 -15.15 -25.46 5.60
N GLN A 214 -15.14 -25.25 4.28
CA GLN A 214 -16.00 -25.96 3.36
C GLN A 214 -15.69 -27.47 3.28
N ARG A 215 -14.42 -27.86 3.37
CA ARG A 215 -14.01 -29.27 3.37
C ARG A 215 -14.43 -29.97 4.66
N THR A 216 -14.20 -29.34 5.82
CA THR A 216 -14.59 -29.92 7.11
C THR A 216 -16.12 -30.00 7.29
N GLY A 217 -16.87 -29.01 6.81
CA GLY A 217 -18.34 -29.06 6.79
C GLY A 217 -18.91 -30.18 5.92
N ARG A 218 -18.31 -30.43 4.74
CA ARG A 218 -18.70 -31.55 3.88
C ARG A 218 -18.37 -32.91 4.51
N SER A 219 -17.25 -33.03 5.22
CA SER A 219 -16.90 -34.29 5.91
C SER A 219 -17.89 -34.61 7.07
N ARG A 220 -18.43 -33.60 7.76
CA ARG A 220 -19.43 -33.81 8.82
C ARG A 220 -20.84 -34.11 8.31
N ALA A 221 -21.17 -33.75 7.08
CA ALA A 221 -22.47 -34.03 6.45
C ALA A 221 -22.50 -35.38 5.74
N ALA A 222 -21.37 -36.09 5.62
CA ALA A 222 -21.23 -37.39 4.97
C ALA A 222 -21.21 -38.57 5.97
N PHE A 223 -21.37 -38.31 7.28
CA PHE A 223 -21.60 -39.24 8.38
C PHE A 223 -22.99 -39.01 8.99
#